data_00745172fa320714287a2b2438327a7a
#
_entry.id   00745172fa320714287a2b2438327a7a
#
_cell.length_a   1.000
_cell.length_b   1.000
_cell.length_c   1.000
_cell.angle_alpha   90.00
_cell.angle_beta   90.00
_cell.angle_gamma   90.00
#
_symmetry.space_group_name_H-M   'P 1'
#
loop_
_entity.id
_entity.type
_entity.pdbx_description
1 polymer ?
#
loop_
_entity_poly.entity_id
_entity_poly.type
_entity_poly.pdbx_seq_one_letter_code
_entity_poly.pdbx_strand_id
1 'polypeptide(L)'
;YNEITCSKNIEMVDILATAIEESTSRKYTTSITQALEKGDVRADLDPKLFAFFLDNLLTSLQFSYTCEYYRKRFEIYTGIDVNKMDDEQVVSQLLSFIESAFTYEKKKQ
;
A
#
# COMPACT_ATOMS: atom_id res chain seq x y z
N TYR A 1 -6.10 6.15 -12.66
CA TYR A 1 -6.56 5.56 -11.41
C TYR A 1 -6.86 6.62 -10.37
N ASN A 2 -5.91 7.50 -10.18
CA ASN A 2 -6.08 8.55 -9.20
C ASN A 2 -7.23 9.48 -9.55
N GLU A 3 -7.36 9.81 -10.81
CA GLU A 3 -8.45 10.66 -11.24
C GLU A 3 -9.80 9.99 -11.05
N ILE A 4 -9.83 8.69 -11.24
CA ILE A 4 -11.07 7.94 -11.07
C ILE A 4 -11.54 7.99 -9.63
N THR A 5 -10.62 7.75 -8.70
CA THR A 5 -10.99 7.71 -7.29
C THR A 5 -11.30 9.08 -6.72
N CYS A 6 -10.85 10.14 -7.40
CA CYS A 6 -11.11 11.51 -6.95
C CYS A 6 -12.20 12.18 -7.76
N SER A 7 -12.83 11.47 -8.67
CA SER A 7 -13.86 12.01 -9.52
C SER A 7 -15.15 12.26 -8.76
N LYS A 8 -15.94 13.20 -9.24
CA LYS A 8 -17.24 13.47 -8.65
C LYS A 8 -18.36 12.66 -9.29
N ASN A 9 -18.04 11.91 -10.34
CA ASN A 9 -19.04 11.04 -10.98
C ASN A 9 -19.10 9.75 -10.17
N ILE A 10 -19.98 9.74 -9.19
CA ILE A 10 -20.03 8.67 -8.22
C ILE A 10 -20.32 7.32 -8.84
N GLU A 11 -21.23 7.29 -9.82
CA GLU A 11 -21.59 6.04 -10.44
C GLU A 11 -20.42 5.40 -11.18
N MET A 12 -19.72 6.21 -11.97
CA MET A 12 -18.55 5.75 -12.69
C MET A 12 -17.45 5.33 -11.73
N VAL A 13 -17.22 6.12 -10.69
CA VAL A 13 -16.20 5.81 -9.71
C VAL A 13 -16.48 4.47 -9.05
N ASP A 14 -17.75 4.23 -8.68
CA ASP A 14 -18.10 3.00 -8.00
C ASP A 14 -17.81 1.79 -8.88
N ILE A 15 -18.21 1.85 -10.15
CA ILE A 15 -18.02 0.73 -11.05
C ILE A 15 -16.54 0.45 -11.29
N LEU A 16 -15.78 1.50 -11.60
CA LEU A 16 -14.38 1.33 -11.93
C LEU A 16 -13.54 0.97 -10.69
N ALA A 17 -13.87 1.57 -9.56
CA ALA A 17 -13.14 1.26 -8.34
C ALA A 17 -13.36 -0.20 -7.95
N THR A 18 -14.60 -0.69 -8.06
CA THR A 18 -14.88 -2.07 -7.73
C THR A 18 -14.07 -3.02 -8.61
N ALA A 19 -14.06 -2.75 -9.93
CA ALA A 19 -13.33 -3.60 -10.85
C ALA A 19 -11.83 -3.59 -10.57
N ILE A 20 -11.28 -2.41 -10.32
CA ILE A 20 -9.86 -2.28 -10.06
C ILE A 20 -9.48 -2.94 -8.77
N GLU A 21 -10.27 -2.71 -7.72
CA GLU A 21 -9.93 -3.24 -6.40
C GLU A 21 -10.09 -4.75 -6.33
N GLU A 22 -11.06 -5.31 -7.03
CA GLU A 22 -11.19 -6.76 -7.04
C GLU A 22 -9.98 -7.42 -7.68
N SER A 23 -9.50 -6.85 -8.78
CA SER A 23 -8.33 -7.42 -9.45
C SER A 23 -7.10 -7.31 -8.56
N THR A 24 -6.90 -6.15 -7.95
CA THR A 24 -5.73 -5.92 -7.11
C THR A 24 -5.76 -6.80 -5.88
N SER A 25 -6.92 -6.92 -5.25
CA SER A 25 -7.02 -7.72 -4.03
C SER A 25 -6.74 -9.18 -4.31
N ARG A 26 -7.19 -9.69 -5.46
CA ARG A 26 -6.90 -11.08 -5.81
C ARG A 26 -5.41 -11.30 -6.01
N LYS A 27 -4.75 -10.37 -6.67
CA LYS A 27 -3.30 -10.51 -6.91
C LYS A 27 -2.53 -10.51 -5.62
N TYR A 28 -2.83 -9.57 -4.75
CA TYR A 28 -2.11 -9.47 -3.47
C TYR A 28 -2.39 -10.68 -2.60
N THR A 29 -3.65 -11.07 -2.51
CA THR A 29 -4.02 -12.20 -1.66
C THR A 29 -3.35 -13.48 -2.18
N THR A 30 -3.34 -13.69 -3.48
CA THR A 30 -2.72 -14.86 -4.06
C THR A 30 -1.22 -14.88 -3.77
N SER A 31 -0.55 -13.75 -3.97
CA SER A 31 0.89 -13.68 -3.73
C SER A 31 1.24 -13.97 -2.28
N ILE A 32 0.46 -13.39 -1.37
CA ILE A 32 0.72 -13.59 0.06
C ILE A 32 0.44 -15.02 0.45
N THR A 33 -0.62 -15.61 -0.09
CA THR A 33 -0.95 -16.99 0.21
C THR A 33 0.17 -17.92 -0.27
N GLN A 34 0.70 -17.66 -1.45
CA GLN A 34 1.79 -18.47 -1.97
C GLN A 34 3.05 -18.34 -1.12
N ALA A 35 3.34 -17.12 -0.69
CA ALA A 35 4.50 -16.89 0.17
C ALA A 35 4.32 -17.58 1.52
N LEU A 36 3.10 -17.60 2.01
CA LEU A 36 2.79 -18.26 3.27
C LEU A 36 3.01 -19.76 3.15
N GLU A 37 2.57 -20.35 2.02
CA GLU A 37 2.75 -21.78 1.81
C GLU A 37 4.20 -22.14 1.67
N LYS A 38 5.02 -21.23 1.16
CA LYS A 38 6.45 -21.50 1.03
C LYS A 38 7.23 -21.21 2.30
N GLY A 39 6.57 -20.63 3.29
CA GLY A 39 7.26 -20.27 4.52
C GLY A 39 8.08 -19.00 4.44
N ASP A 40 7.85 -18.19 3.41
CA ASP A 40 8.63 -16.97 3.20
C ASP A 40 8.14 -15.82 4.08
N VAL A 41 6.91 -15.92 4.59
CA VAL A 41 6.38 -14.87 5.45
C VAL A 41 5.91 -15.50 6.75
N ARG A 42 5.68 -14.66 7.75
CA ARG A 42 5.28 -15.14 9.06
C ARG A 42 3.99 -15.93 8.97
N ALA A 43 3.91 -16.98 9.77
CA ALA A 43 2.81 -17.93 9.66
C ALA A 43 1.52 -17.44 10.30
N ASP A 44 1.59 -16.42 11.12
CA ASP A 44 0.43 -15.97 11.88
C ASP A 44 -0.35 -14.86 11.20
N LEU A 45 0.02 -14.49 9.97
CA LEU A 45 -0.70 -13.42 9.30
C LEU A 45 -1.90 -13.97 8.53
N ASP A 46 -2.90 -13.12 8.39
CA ASP A 46 -4.08 -13.42 7.61
C ASP A 46 -3.86 -12.86 6.21
N PRO A 47 -3.80 -13.70 5.17
CA PRO A 47 -3.47 -13.21 3.83
C PRO A 47 -4.39 -12.13 3.33
N LYS A 48 -5.68 -12.23 3.62
CA LYS A 48 -6.64 -11.25 3.11
C LYS A 48 -6.49 -9.92 3.81
N LEU A 49 -6.32 -9.94 5.13
CA LEU A 49 -6.14 -8.71 5.86
C LEU A 49 -4.83 -8.04 5.52
N PHE A 50 -3.77 -8.81 5.39
CA PHE A 50 -2.48 -8.23 5.06
C PHE A 50 -2.46 -7.69 3.64
N ALA A 51 -3.18 -8.34 2.71
CA ALA A 51 -3.32 -7.80 1.37
C ALA A 51 -4.01 -6.45 1.41
N PHE A 52 -5.05 -6.33 2.22
CA PHE A 52 -5.78 -5.08 2.36
C PHE A 52 -4.88 -3.99 2.95
N PHE A 53 -4.13 -4.33 4.00
CA PHE A 53 -3.22 -3.38 4.61
C PHE A 53 -2.15 -2.92 3.63
N LEU A 54 -1.58 -3.86 2.88
CA LEU A 54 -0.56 -3.53 1.91
C LEU A 54 -1.09 -2.62 0.83
N ASP A 55 -2.27 -2.94 0.32
CA ASP A 55 -2.87 -2.12 -0.72
C ASP A 55 -3.15 -0.70 -0.21
N ASN A 56 -3.65 -0.59 1.01
CA ASN A 56 -3.92 0.72 1.58
C ASN A 56 -2.65 1.53 1.72
N LEU A 57 -1.58 0.89 2.16
CA LEU A 57 -0.31 1.58 2.33
C LEU A 57 0.19 2.13 0.99
N LEU A 58 0.16 1.28 -0.04
CA LEU A 58 0.66 1.69 -1.34
C LEU A 58 -0.23 2.73 -1.99
N THR A 59 -1.54 2.56 -1.87
CA THR A 59 -2.49 3.51 -2.45
C THR A 59 -2.36 4.87 -1.78
N SER A 60 -2.25 4.89 -0.48
CA SER A 60 -2.12 6.13 0.26
C SER A 60 -0.85 6.87 -0.13
N LEU A 61 0.25 6.13 -0.28
CA LEU A 61 1.49 6.75 -0.71
C LEU A 61 1.35 7.31 -2.13
N GLN A 62 0.72 6.56 -3.02
CA GLN A 62 0.53 7.01 -4.38
C GLN A 62 -0.28 8.30 -4.43
N PHE A 63 -1.33 8.40 -3.63
CA PHE A 63 -2.14 9.61 -3.57
C PHE A 63 -1.36 10.79 -3.03
N SER A 64 -0.33 10.53 -2.22
CA SER A 64 0.49 11.60 -1.69
C SER A 64 1.17 12.39 -2.80
N TYR A 65 1.37 11.78 -3.95
CA TYR A 65 2.00 12.46 -5.09
C TYR A 65 0.99 13.22 -5.94
N THR A 66 -0.28 12.86 -5.88
CA THR A 66 -1.24 13.35 -6.87
C THR A 66 -2.45 14.05 -6.29
N CYS A 67 -2.90 13.67 -5.10
CA CYS A 67 -4.08 14.29 -4.49
C CYS A 67 -3.64 15.31 -3.47
N GLU A 68 -4.22 16.50 -3.55
CA GLU A 68 -3.78 17.59 -2.69
C GLU A 68 -3.90 17.27 -1.22
N TYR A 69 -5.01 16.67 -0.83
CA TYR A 69 -5.22 16.36 0.58
C TYR A 69 -4.15 15.39 1.08
N TYR A 70 -3.82 14.37 0.29
CA TYR A 70 -2.83 13.39 0.71
C TYR A 70 -1.42 13.96 0.67
N ARG A 71 -1.16 14.91 -0.24
CA ARG A 71 0.14 15.56 -0.26
C ARG A 71 0.33 16.40 0.99
N LYS A 72 -0.72 17.12 1.41
CA LYS A 72 -0.66 17.88 2.63
C LYS A 72 -0.47 16.97 3.83
N ARG A 73 -1.17 15.87 3.83
CA ARG A 73 -1.07 14.91 4.90
C ARG A 73 0.36 14.37 5.03
N PHE A 74 0.97 14.07 3.90
CA PHE A 74 2.36 13.60 3.88
C PHE A 74 3.27 14.67 4.48
N GLU A 75 3.08 15.91 4.07
CA GLU A 75 3.93 16.98 4.55
C GLU A 75 3.74 17.22 6.04
N ILE A 76 2.53 17.08 6.54
CA ILE A 76 2.29 17.25 7.96
C ILE A 76 3.05 16.20 8.76
N TYR A 77 3.07 14.97 8.27
CA TYR A 77 3.75 13.89 8.99
C TYR A 77 5.27 13.99 8.88
N THR A 78 5.77 14.32 7.70
CA THR A 78 7.22 14.25 7.44
C THR A 78 7.92 15.60 7.49
N GLY A 79 7.16 16.67 7.40
CA GLY A 79 7.76 18.01 7.34
C GLY A 79 8.24 18.40 5.97
N ILE A 80 8.07 17.55 4.97
CA ILE A 80 8.62 17.78 3.63
C ILE A 80 7.58 17.43 2.59
N ASP A 81 7.49 18.25 1.53
CA ASP A 81 6.65 17.94 0.38
C ASP A 81 7.16 16.64 -0.24
N VAL A 82 6.24 15.72 -0.54
CA VAL A 82 6.61 14.41 -1.08
C VAL A 82 7.40 14.56 -2.37
N ASN A 83 7.12 15.58 -3.16
CA ASN A 83 7.83 15.79 -4.42
C ASN A 83 9.26 16.27 -4.23
N LYS A 84 9.60 16.68 -3.03
CA LYS A 84 10.96 17.12 -2.72
C LYS A 84 11.76 16.08 -1.96
N MET A 85 11.15 14.96 -1.64
CA MET A 85 11.84 13.91 -0.93
C MET A 85 12.51 12.99 -1.92
N ASP A 86 13.65 12.44 -1.54
CA ASP A 86 14.38 11.51 -2.38
C ASP A 86 13.56 10.25 -2.59
N ASP A 87 13.28 9.93 -3.86
CA ASP A 87 12.45 8.76 -4.16
C ASP A 87 13.09 7.48 -3.66
N GLU A 88 14.41 7.37 -3.75
CA GLU A 88 15.08 6.16 -3.29
C GLU A 88 14.92 5.98 -1.78
N GLN A 89 14.94 7.09 -1.05
CA GLN A 89 14.76 7.02 0.38
C GLN A 89 13.36 6.55 0.71
N VAL A 90 12.35 7.06 0.01
CA VAL A 90 10.98 6.66 0.25
C VAL A 90 10.81 5.17 -0.02
N VAL A 91 11.34 4.70 -1.15
CA VAL A 91 11.21 3.29 -1.52
C VAL A 91 11.94 2.41 -0.51
N SER A 92 13.14 2.80 -0.12
CA SER A 92 13.93 2.01 0.81
C SER A 92 13.22 1.86 2.16
N GLN A 93 12.68 2.96 2.68
CA GLN A 93 11.97 2.91 3.94
C GLN A 93 10.68 2.11 3.82
N LEU A 94 10.00 2.25 2.69
CA LEU A 94 8.78 1.50 2.46
C LEU A 94 9.04 0.00 2.44
N LEU A 95 10.08 -0.40 1.73
CA LEU A 95 10.41 -1.82 1.65
C LEU A 95 10.80 -2.39 3.00
N SER A 96 11.55 -1.62 3.80
CA SER A 96 11.88 -2.06 5.15
C SER A 96 10.63 -2.22 5.99
N PHE A 97 9.70 -1.29 5.86
CA PHE A 97 8.47 -1.34 6.63
C PHE A 97 7.66 -2.57 6.26
N ILE A 98 7.53 -2.83 4.95
CA ILE A 98 6.77 -3.97 4.47
C ILE A 98 7.43 -5.28 4.90
N GLU A 99 8.75 -5.36 4.76
CA GLU A 99 9.46 -6.57 5.15
C GLU A 99 9.25 -6.87 6.62
N SER A 100 9.33 -5.85 7.47
CA SER A 100 9.12 -6.05 8.89
C SER A 100 7.72 -6.53 9.20
N ALA A 101 6.74 -6.08 8.43
CA ALA A 101 5.35 -6.47 8.66
C ALA A 101 5.10 -7.92 8.27
N PHE A 102 5.79 -8.41 7.26
CA PHE A 102 5.52 -9.75 6.73
C PHE A 102 6.40 -10.84 7.32
N THR A 103 7.47 -10.51 8.00
CA THR A 103 8.37 -11.52 8.53
C THR A 103 8.40 -11.46 10.05
N TYR A 104 8.87 -12.54 10.66
CA TYR A 104 9.09 -12.49 12.10
C TYR A 104 10.25 -11.56 12.38
N GLU A 105 10.11 -10.84 13.46
CA GLU A 105 11.17 -9.95 13.86
C GLU A 105 12.39 -10.77 14.20
N LYS A 106 13.55 -10.34 13.69
CA LYS A 106 14.75 -11.04 14.02
C LYS A 106 15.07 -10.79 15.45
N LYS A 107 15.28 -11.87 16.17
CA LYS A 107 15.59 -11.68 17.54
C LYS A 107 16.89 -11.00 17.64
N LYS A 108 17.00 -10.15 18.59
CA LYS A 108 18.20 -9.55 18.81
C LYS A 108 19.03 -10.56 19.34
N GLN A 109 19.59 -11.28 18.62
CA GLN A 109 20.31 -12.35 19.20
C GLN A 109 21.66 -11.94 19.59
#